data_037bf78854d7b45f66689bdc526d3598
#
_entry.id   037bf78854d7b45f66689bdc526d3598
#
_cell.length_a   1.000
_cell.length_b   1.000
_cell.length_c   1.000
_cell.angle_alpha   90.00
_cell.angle_beta   90.00
_cell.angle_gamma   90.00
#
_symmetry.space_group_name_H-M   'P 1'
#
loop_
_entity.id
_entity.type
_entity.pdbx_description
1 polymer ?
#
loop_
_entity_poly.entity_id
_entity_poly.type
_entity_poly.pdbx_seq_one_letter_code
_entity_poly.pdbx_strand_id
1 'polypeptide(L)'
;MAKEKISMGINLRQNKNSQSAAYGKYFPEVDVQKTLSLRGFAKHMTDHGSVYGRDLLEGVLIKITECLPELLAQGIPVQLGNLGTFYPTAEVKKDKAVSSIEEMDGLNADDIVQAIHIRFLPDSSKLDNISGPTFKKNCSLVLRNIVDTQEVTMNGKVKKLQTLTPITTAVALTRAENGGTTGGSTSGSGTNTGGNTGGDNGGNGGDNGGGGDGNGEPLI
;
A
#
# COMPACT_ATOMS: atom_id res chain seq x y z
N MET A 1 -26.39 -7.88 -8.32
CA MET A 1 -26.03 -8.22 -6.94
C MET A 1 -24.77 -7.44 -6.57
N ALA A 2 -24.73 -6.73 -5.45
CA ALA A 2 -23.51 -6.06 -4.99
C ALA A 2 -22.46 -7.14 -4.64
N LYS A 3 -21.29 -7.06 -5.25
CA LYS A 3 -20.18 -7.97 -4.97
C LYS A 3 -19.79 -7.78 -3.49
N GLU A 4 -19.77 -8.85 -2.72
CA GLU A 4 -19.36 -8.81 -1.32
C GLU A 4 -17.92 -8.28 -1.21
N LYS A 5 -17.72 -7.27 -0.34
CA LYS A 5 -16.40 -6.68 -0.17
C LYS A 5 -15.51 -7.60 0.66
N ILE A 6 -14.31 -7.84 0.16
CA ILE A 6 -13.32 -8.66 0.86
C ILE A 6 -12.70 -7.83 2.00
N SER A 7 -12.66 -8.40 3.20
CA SER A 7 -12.05 -7.76 4.36
C SER A 7 -10.53 -7.72 4.25
N MET A 8 -9.93 -6.53 4.41
CA MET A 8 -8.49 -6.29 4.42
C MET A 8 -8.08 -5.64 5.74
N GLY A 9 -7.19 -6.29 6.48
CA GLY A 9 -6.62 -5.75 7.72
C GLY A 9 -5.65 -4.61 7.44
N ILE A 10 -5.75 -3.55 8.23
CA ILE A 10 -4.82 -2.41 8.20
C ILE A 10 -4.21 -2.25 9.58
N ASN A 11 -2.89 -2.23 9.64
CA ASN A 11 -2.12 -1.90 10.82
C ASN A 11 -1.65 -0.44 10.75
N LEU A 12 -1.33 0.14 11.89
CA LEU A 12 -0.78 1.48 12.00
C LEU A 12 0.66 1.42 12.51
N ARG A 13 1.59 2.01 11.78
CA ARG A 13 3.01 2.11 12.17
C ARG A 13 3.38 3.54 12.48
N GLN A 14 3.99 3.77 13.63
CA GLN A 14 4.50 5.09 14.00
C GLN A 14 5.79 5.42 13.25
N ASN A 15 5.87 6.63 12.72
CA ASN A 15 7.11 7.17 12.15
C ASN A 15 8.04 7.57 13.29
N LYS A 16 9.14 6.84 13.45
CA LYS A 16 10.19 7.07 14.45
C LYS A 16 11.38 7.88 13.92
N ASN A 17 11.32 8.37 12.67
CA ASN A 17 12.37 9.20 12.11
C ASN A 17 12.26 10.63 12.67
N SER A 18 13.13 10.98 13.61
CA SER A 18 13.16 12.30 14.27
C SER A 18 13.46 13.46 13.32
N GLN A 19 14.06 13.19 12.14
CA GLN A 19 14.33 14.20 11.11
C GLN A 19 13.12 14.47 10.20
N SER A 20 12.04 13.72 10.36
CA SER A 20 10.84 13.88 9.55
C SER A 20 9.84 14.83 10.21
N ALA A 21 9.24 15.74 9.43
CA ALA A 21 8.11 16.56 9.88
C ALA A 21 6.87 15.72 10.30
N ALA A 22 6.88 14.45 9.97
CA ALA A 22 5.84 13.48 10.34
C ALA A 22 6.26 12.58 11.52
N TYR A 23 7.29 12.96 12.28
CA TYR A 23 7.71 12.23 13.46
C TYR A 23 6.56 12.04 14.45
N GLY A 24 6.42 10.84 14.99
CA GLY A 24 5.37 10.49 15.94
C GLY A 24 4.00 10.22 15.32
N LYS A 25 3.76 10.56 14.05
CA LYS A 25 2.49 10.27 13.37
C LYS A 25 2.40 8.81 12.96
N TYR A 26 1.17 8.29 12.90
CA TYR A 26 0.88 6.91 12.51
C TYR A 26 0.48 6.82 11.05
N PHE A 27 1.05 5.86 10.33
CA PHE A 27 0.80 5.61 8.91
C PHE A 27 0.19 4.23 8.72
N PRO A 28 -0.80 4.10 7.81
CA PRO A 28 -1.42 2.82 7.52
C PRO A 28 -0.47 1.92 6.72
N GLU A 29 -0.42 0.65 7.08
CA GLU A 29 0.20 -0.43 6.30
C GLU A 29 -0.75 -1.61 6.22
N VAL A 30 -0.67 -2.39 5.14
CA VAL A 30 -1.49 -3.59 4.98
C VAL A 30 -1.03 -4.65 5.98
N ASP A 31 -1.99 -5.27 6.67
CA ASP A 31 -1.74 -6.45 7.50
C ASP A 31 -1.52 -7.67 6.61
N VAL A 32 -0.25 -7.85 6.17
CA VAL A 32 0.14 -8.94 5.29
C VAL A 32 0.04 -10.26 6.04
N GLN A 33 -0.82 -11.17 5.54
CA GLN A 33 -1.08 -12.46 6.18
C GLN A 33 0.06 -13.45 5.86
N LYS A 34 -0.04 -14.07 4.72
CA LYS A 34 0.95 -15.05 4.25
C LYS A 34 1.14 -14.97 2.74
N THR A 35 2.33 -15.30 2.28
CA THR A 35 2.60 -15.48 0.86
C THR A 35 2.15 -16.88 0.44
N LEU A 36 1.35 -16.99 -0.60
CA LEU A 36 0.98 -18.26 -1.19
C LEU A 36 2.09 -18.74 -2.14
N SER A 37 2.42 -20.02 -2.08
CA SER A 37 3.23 -20.67 -3.11
C SER A 37 2.43 -20.85 -4.41
N LEU A 38 3.09 -21.15 -5.54
CA LEU A 38 2.41 -21.47 -6.81
C LEU A 38 1.37 -22.58 -6.63
N ARG A 39 1.76 -23.65 -5.91
CA ARG A 39 0.86 -24.76 -5.58
C ARG A 39 -0.35 -24.31 -4.75
N GLY A 40 -0.12 -23.44 -3.76
CA GLY A 40 -1.19 -22.85 -2.94
C GLY A 40 -2.11 -21.96 -3.76
N PHE A 41 -1.56 -21.22 -4.72
CA PHE A 41 -2.33 -20.39 -5.64
C PHE A 41 -3.14 -21.26 -6.63
N ALA A 42 -2.54 -22.30 -7.22
CA ALA A 42 -3.25 -23.26 -8.07
C ALA A 42 -4.42 -23.94 -7.34
N LYS A 43 -4.21 -24.31 -6.05
CA LYS A 43 -5.30 -24.83 -5.23
C LYS A 43 -6.42 -23.80 -5.06
N HIS A 44 -6.10 -22.56 -4.73
CA HIS A 44 -7.09 -21.48 -4.60
C HIS A 44 -7.92 -21.29 -5.89
N MET A 45 -7.27 -21.32 -7.06
CA MET A 45 -7.95 -21.25 -8.36
C MET A 45 -8.92 -22.42 -8.57
N THR A 46 -8.53 -23.63 -8.13
CA THR A 46 -9.38 -24.83 -8.22
C THR A 46 -10.62 -24.71 -7.31
N ASP A 47 -10.41 -24.20 -6.10
CA ASP A 47 -11.47 -24.03 -5.09
C ASP A 47 -12.56 -23.02 -5.57
N HIS A 48 -12.26 -22.16 -6.54
CA HIS A 48 -13.23 -21.28 -7.22
C HIS A 48 -14.05 -21.96 -8.34
N GLY A 49 -14.03 -23.29 -8.42
CA GLY A 49 -14.83 -24.04 -9.39
C GLY A 49 -14.23 -24.08 -10.80
N SER A 50 -12.89 -24.06 -10.89
CA SER A 50 -12.19 -24.23 -12.17
C SER A 50 -12.47 -25.60 -12.77
N VAL A 51 -12.70 -25.65 -14.09
CA VAL A 51 -12.78 -26.89 -14.87
C VAL A 51 -11.42 -27.57 -15.03
N TYR A 52 -10.33 -26.86 -14.73
CA TYR A 52 -8.96 -27.36 -14.81
C TYR A 52 -8.50 -27.92 -13.46
N GLY A 53 -7.87 -29.08 -13.48
CA GLY A 53 -7.29 -29.68 -12.29
C GLY A 53 -6.11 -28.85 -11.75
N ARG A 54 -5.87 -28.97 -10.44
CA ARG A 54 -4.80 -28.23 -9.75
C ARG A 54 -3.42 -28.45 -10.40
N ASP A 55 -3.09 -29.68 -10.76
CA ASP A 55 -1.76 -30.01 -11.28
C ASP A 55 -1.53 -29.38 -12.66
N LEU A 56 -2.58 -29.27 -13.48
CA LEU A 56 -2.52 -28.55 -14.76
C LEU A 56 -2.30 -27.05 -14.52
N LEU A 57 -3.05 -26.45 -13.59
CA LEU A 57 -2.89 -25.03 -13.26
C LEU A 57 -1.50 -24.74 -12.67
N GLU A 58 -0.98 -25.61 -11.80
CA GLU A 58 0.37 -25.51 -11.26
C GLU A 58 1.42 -25.57 -12.38
N GLY A 59 1.28 -26.51 -13.33
CA GLY A 59 2.16 -26.62 -14.50
C GLY A 59 2.16 -25.37 -15.38
N VAL A 60 0.98 -24.79 -15.65
CA VAL A 60 0.89 -23.52 -16.41
C VAL A 60 1.56 -22.37 -15.66
N LEU A 61 1.34 -22.23 -14.34
CA LEU A 61 1.96 -21.22 -13.54
C LEU A 61 3.49 -21.36 -13.52
N ILE A 62 4.01 -22.59 -13.43
CA ILE A 62 5.47 -22.86 -13.52
C ILE A 62 6.00 -22.37 -14.88
N LYS A 63 5.31 -22.69 -15.99
CA LYS A 63 5.73 -22.22 -17.32
C LYS A 63 5.76 -20.70 -17.43
N ILE A 64 4.82 -19.99 -16.81
CA ILE A 64 4.86 -18.52 -16.76
C ILE A 64 6.12 -18.04 -16.05
N THR A 65 6.50 -18.66 -14.92
CA THR A 65 7.71 -18.25 -14.17
C THR A 65 9.02 -18.56 -14.91
N GLU A 66 9.03 -19.52 -15.82
CA GLU A 66 10.18 -19.83 -16.68
C GLU A 66 10.26 -18.88 -17.88
N CYS A 67 9.18 -18.73 -18.64
CA CYS A 67 9.17 -17.99 -19.90
C CYS A 67 9.15 -16.46 -19.73
N LEU A 68 8.51 -15.96 -18.65
CA LEU A 68 8.42 -14.52 -18.42
C LEU A 68 9.80 -13.83 -18.27
N PRO A 69 10.72 -14.33 -17.41
CA PRO A 69 12.06 -13.76 -17.32
C PRO A 69 12.86 -13.83 -18.61
N GLU A 70 12.68 -14.89 -19.42
CA GLU A 70 13.34 -15.05 -20.70
C GLU A 70 12.97 -13.92 -21.68
N LEU A 71 11.67 -13.62 -21.82
CA LEU A 71 11.21 -12.52 -22.68
C LEU A 71 11.65 -11.15 -22.14
N LEU A 72 11.57 -10.94 -20.83
CA LEU A 72 12.01 -9.69 -20.23
C LEU A 72 13.52 -9.45 -20.38
N ALA A 73 14.34 -10.52 -20.37
CA ALA A 73 15.77 -10.42 -20.64
C ALA A 73 16.07 -10.01 -22.09
N GLN A 74 15.15 -10.26 -23.03
CA GLN A 74 15.22 -9.79 -24.41
C GLN A 74 14.70 -8.35 -24.58
N GLY A 75 14.28 -7.69 -23.48
CA GLY A 75 13.69 -6.36 -23.53
C GLY A 75 12.22 -6.34 -23.97
N ILE A 76 11.54 -7.51 -23.98
CA ILE A 76 10.15 -7.63 -24.44
C ILE A 76 9.20 -7.54 -23.23
N PRO A 77 8.40 -6.46 -23.08
CA PRO A 77 7.36 -6.36 -22.06
C PRO A 77 6.27 -7.41 -22.28
N VAL A 78 5.75 -7.96 -21.19
CA VAL A 78 4.70 -9.01 -21.22
C VAL A 78 3.46 -8.56 -20.48
N GLN A 79 2.34 -8.42 -21.20
CA GLN A 79 1.05 -8.11 -20.60
C GLN A 79 0.30 -9.40 -20.25
N LEU A 80 -0.06 -9.55 -18.98
CA LEU A 80 -0.88 -10.66 -18.48
C LEU A 80 -2.35 -10.23 -18.37
N GLY A 81 -3.01 -10.16 -19.52
CA GLY A 81 -4.43 -9.79 -19.60
C GLY A 81 -4.74 -8.48 -18.89
N ASN A 82 -5.77 -8.48 -18.05
CA ASN A 82 -6.19 -7.31 -17.26
C ASN A 82 -5.41 -7.15 -15.93
N LEU A 83 -4.44 -8.03 -15.67
CA LEU A 83 -3.61 -7.91 -14.47
C LEU A 83 -2.67 -6.72 -14.60
N GLY A 84 -1.99 -6.61 -15.73
CA GLY A 84 -1.01 -5.55 -15.99
C GLY A 84 0.15 -6.05 -16.83
N THR A 85 1.19 -5.22 -16.92
CA THR A 85 2.36 -5.46 -17.76
C THR A 85 3.62 -5.56 -16.92
N PHE A 86 4.40 -6.61 -17.13
CA PHE A 86 5.77 -6.73 -16.67
C PHE A 86 6.72 -6.15 -17.70
N TYR A 87 7.71 -5.36 -17.27
CA TYR A 87 8.67 -4.74 -18.15
C TYR A 87 10.03 -4.56 -17.47
N PRO A 88 11.14 -4.63 -18.22
CA PRO A 88 12.48 -4.39 -17.68
C PRO A 88 12.78 -2.89 -17.61
N THR A 89 13.60 -2.49 -16.64
CA THR A 89 14.19 -1.15 -16.54
C THR A 89 15.65 -1.25 -16.17
N ALA A 90 16.49 -0.38 -16.74
CA ALA A 90 17.89 -0.30 -16.41
C ALA A 90 18.13 0.70 -15.26
N GLU A 91 19.03 0.35 -14.36
CA GLU A 91 19.56 1.23 -13.32
C GLU A 91 20.97 1.67 -13.73
N VAL A 92 21.23 2.97 -13.65
CA VAL A 92 22.54 3.54 -13.96
C VAL A 92 23.50 3.35 -12.79
N LYS A 93 24.77 3.03 -13.04
CA LYS A 93 25.84 3.04 -12.04
C LYS A 93 26.03 4.44 -11.47
N LYS A 94 26.30 4.52 -10.17
CA LYS A 94 26.58 5.80 -9.51
C LYS A 94 27.68 6.55 -10.26
N ASP A 95 27.45 7.85 -10.50
CA ASP A 95 28.39 8.77 -11.17
C ASP A 95 28.79 8.36 -12.61
N LYS A 96 27.99 7.50 -13.27
CA LYS A 96 28.22 7.03 -14.66
C LYS A 96 27.12 7.47 -15.64
N ALA A 97 26.27 8.40 -15.25
CA ALA A 97 25.31 8.98 -16.17
C ALA A 97 26.06 9.78 -17.26
N VAL A 98 25.69 9.54 -18.52
CA VAL A 98 26.30 10.21 -19.68
C VAL A 98 25.71 11.61 -19.81
N SER A 99 26.55 12.63 -19.92
CA SER A 99 26.13 14.04 -19.92
C SER A 99 26.00 14.64 -21.33
N SER A 100 26.66 14.05 -22.32
CA SER A 100 26.64 14.55 -23.70
C SER A 100 26.62 13.41 -24.71
N ILE A 101 26.25 13.73 -25.95
CA ILE A 101 26.24 12.76 -27.07
C ILE A 101 27.66 12.34 -27.45
N GLU A 102 28.62 13.25 -27.32
CA GLU A 102 30.01 12.99 -27.64
C GLU A 102 30.63 11.91 -26.75
N GLU A 103 30.19 11.83 -25.51
CA GLU A 103 30.63 10.81 -24.55
C GLU A 103 30.08 9.40 -24.86
N MET A 104 29.13 9.29 -25.78
CA MET A 104 28.54 8.00 -26.18
C MET A 104 29.43 7.24 -27.19
N ASP A 105 30.39 7.90 -27.84
CA ASP A 105 31.27 7.25 -28.79
C ASP A 105 32.19 6.25 -28.08
N GLY A 106 32.08 4.98 -28.49
CA GLY A 106 32.83 3.88 -27.89
C GLY A 106 32.36 3.42 -26.49
N LEU A 107 31.23 3.97 -25.97
CA LEU A 107 30.72 3.58 -24.68
C LEU A 107 30.12 2.17 -24.70
N ASN A 108 30.53 1.35 -23.73
CA ASN A 108 29.90 0.03 -23.52
C ASN A 108 28.75 0.15 -22.53
N ALA A 109 27.59 -0.47 -22.82
CA ALA A 109 26.44 -0.50 -21.96
C ALA A 109 26.75 -1.06 -20.55
N ASP A 110 27.64 -2.06 -20.45
CA ASP A 110 28.09 -2.62 -19.17
C ASP A 110 28.82 -1.61 -18.28
N ASP A 111 29.38 -0.54 -18.87
CA ASP A 111 30.09 0.47 -18.10
C ASP A 111 29.14 1.42 -17.36
N ILE A 112 27.92 1.61 -17.87
CA ILE A 112 26.90 2.53 -17.32
C ILE A 112 25.78 1.83 -16.61
N VAL A 113 25.41 0.60 -16.99
CA VAL A 113 24.29 -0.14 -16.39
C VAL A 113 24.76 -0.87 -15.13
N GLN A 114 24.11 -0.59 -14.00
CA GLN A 114 24.36 -1.25 -12.74
C GLN A 114 23.54 -2.53 -12.59
N ALA A 115 22.26 -2.45 -12.94
CA ALA A 115 21.30 -3.56 -12.78
C ALA A 115 20.14 -3.43 -13.76
N ILE A 116 19.49 -4.56 -14.04
CA ILE A 116 18.20 -4.60 -14.71
C ILE A 116 17.15 -5.04 -13.69
N HIS A 117 16.09 -4.25 -13.55
CA HIS A 117 14.98 -4.53 -12.65
C HIS A 117 13.74 -4.92 -13.43
N ILE A 118 13.01 -5.91 -12.95
CA ILE A 118 11.68 -6.24 -13.45
C ILE A 118 10.67 -5.40 -12.67
N ARG A 119 9.88 -4.61 -13.40
CA ARG A 119 8.79 -3.78 -12.87
C ARG A 119 7.46 -4.35 -13.29
N PHE A 120 6.44 -4.06 -12.51
CA PHE A 120 5.06 -4.41 -12.80
C PHE A 120 4.20 -3.15 -12.82
N LEU A 121 3.50 -2.92 -13.91
CA LEU A 121 2.52 -1.85 -14.07
C LEU A 121 1.12 -2.46 -14.07
N PRO A 122 0.30 -2.25 -13.01
CA PRO A 122 -1.07 -2.70 -12.98
C PRO A 122 -1.90 -2.08 -14.12
N ASP A 123 -2.83 -2.85 -14.71
CA ASP A 123 -3.75 -2.30 -15.71
C ASP A 123 -4.68 -1.26 -15.07
N SER A 124 -4.60 -0.02 -15.54
CA SER A 124 -5.38 1.12 -15.05
C SER A 124 -6.61 1.44 -15.94
N SER A 125 -6.73 0.79 -17.10
CA SER A 125 -7.69 1.15 -18.15
C SER A 125 -9.13 0.71 -17.88
N LYS A 126 -9.40 -0.08 -16.82
CA LYS A 126 -10.70 -0.71 -16.57
C LYS A 126 -11.26 -0.43 -15.18
N LEU A 127 -12.59 -0.56 -15.07
CA LEU A 127 -13.34 -0.44 -13.81
C LEU A 127 -12.87 -1.42 -12.71
N ASP A 128 -12.25 -2.52 -13.10
CA ASP A 128 -11.70 -3.57 -12.21
C ASP A 128 -10.18 -3.41 -11.95
N ASN A 129 -9.67 -2.18 -12.05
CA ASN A 129 -8.28 -1.88 -11.72
C ASN A 129 -7.87 -2.48 -10.36
N ILE A 130 -6.80 -3.27 -10.35
CA ILE A 130 -6.26 -3.92 -9.15
C ILE A 130 -5.35 -3.01 -8.31
N SER A 131 -5.35 -1.71 -8.56
CA SER A 131 -4.52 -0.73 -7.85
C SER A 131 -5.28 0.57 -7.57
N GLY A 132 -4.80 1.33 -6.58
CA GLY A 132 -5.29 2.67 -6.27
C GLY A 132 -6.69 2.75 -5.66
N PRO A 133 -7.37 3.91 -5.82
CA PRO A 133 -8.67 4.15 -5.19
C PRO A 133 -9.78 3.21 -5.66
N THR A 134 -9.71 2.73 -6.91
CA THR A 134 -10.69 1.79 -7.46
C THR A 134 -10.60 0.43 -6.78
N PHE A 135 -9.39 -0.10 -6.59
CA PHE A 135 -9.18 -1.35 -5.84
C PHE A 135 -9.64 -1.22 -4.38
N LYS A 136 -9.34 -0.08 -3.73
CA LYS A 136 -9.79 0.20 -2.36
C LYS A 136 -11.31 0.08 -2.22
N LYS A 137 -12.11 0.48 -3.23
CA LYS A 137 -13.59 0.37 -3.18
C LYS A 137 -14.08 -1.06 -3.09
N ASN A 138 -13.28 -2.03 -3.56
CA ASN A 138 -13.59 -3.47 -3.50
C ASN A 138 -13.23 -4.10 -2.16
N CYS A 139 -12.54 -3.37 -1.27
CA CYS A 139 -12.11 -3.84 0.03
C CYS A 139 -12.96 -3.23 1.16
N SER A 140 -13.25 -4.05 2.18
CA SER A 140 -13.71 -3.59 3.49
C SER A 140 -12.49 -3.46 4.39
N LEU A 141 -12.05 -2.20 4.66
CA LEU A 141 -10.83 -1.96 5.44
C LEU A 141 -11.15 -2.03 6.94
N VAL A 142 -10.37 -2.81 7.67
CA VAL A 142 -10.51 -2.99 9.13
C VAL A 142 -9.19 -2.66 9.81
N LEU A 143 -9.20 -1.67 10.70
CA LEU A 143 -8.05 -1.36 11.54
C LEU A 143 -7.84 -2.48 12.57
N ARG A 144 -6.62 -3.05 12.64
CA ARG A 144 -6.31 -4.19 13.51
C ARG A 144 -5.32 -3.83 14.60
N ASN A 145 -4.09 -3.52 14.26
CA ASN A 145 -3.00 -3.42 15.22
C ASN A 145 -2.19 -2.14 15.06
N ILE A 146 -1.49 -1.76 16.12
CA ILE A 146 -0.33 -0.89 16.06
C ILE A 146 0.90 -1.78 15.93
N VAL A 147 1.76 -1.45 14.97
CA VAL A 147 3.04 -2.15 14.74
C VAL A 147 4.14 -1.36 15.41
N ASP A 148 4.78 -1.96 16.39
CA ASP A 148 6.04 -1.48 16.94
C ASP A 148 7.20 -2.32 16.45
N THR A 149 8.33 -1.66 16.17
CA THR A 149 9.56 -2.34 15.76
C THR A 149 10.64 -2.01 16.76
N GLN A 150 11.17 -3.03 17.40
CA GLN A 150 12.29 -2.94 18.33
C GLN A 150 13.50 -3.61 17.71
N GLU A 151 14.66 -2.98 17.88
CA GLU A 151 15.94 -3.59 17.52
C GLU A 151 16.47 -4.37 18.72
N VAL A 152 16.63 -5.68 18.54
CA VAL A 152 17.15 -6.58 19.56
C VAL A 152 18.45 -7.18 19.06
N THR A 153 19.51 -7.05 19.85
CA THR A 153 20.80 -7.71 19.53
C THR A 153 20.77 -9.15 20.00
N MET A 154 20.78 -10.09 19.06
CA MET A 154 20.88 -11.53 19.34
C MET A 154 22.13 -12.09 18.68
N ASN A 155 22.98 -12.72 19.47
CA ASN A 155 24.26 -13.31 19.01
C ASN A 155 25.16 -12.31 18.22
N GLY A 156 25.28 -11.08 18.71
CA GLY A 156 26.08 -10.02 18.06
C GLY A 156 25.49 -9.45 16.77
N LYS A 157 24.28 -9.87 16.36
CA LYS A 157 23.56 -9.36 15.19
C LYS A 157 22.32 -8.60 15.63
N VAL A 158 22.13 -7.39 15.09
CA VAL A 158 20.90 -6.60 15.30
C VAL A 158 19.78 -7.22 14.47
N LYS A 159 18.71 -7.63 15.15
CA LYS A 159 17.48 -8.11 14.52
C LYS A 159 16.35 -7.15 14.84
N LYS A 160 15.50 -6.89 13.84
CA LYS A 160 14.27 -6.10 14.02
C LYS A 160 13.14 -7.05 14.41
N LEU A 161 12.65 -6.90 15.66
CA LEU A 161 11.49 -7.62 16.16
C LEU A 161 10.26 -6.73 16.01
N GLN A 162 9.22 -7.24 15.37
CA GLN A 162 7.94 -6.55 15.26
C GLN A 162 6.96 -7.08 16.30
N THR A 163 6.35 -6.16 17.05
CA THR A 163 5.28 -6.46 18.00
C THR A 163 3.98 -5.87 17.48
N LEU A 164 2.92 -6.67 17.49
CA LEU A 164 1.58 -6.28 17.08
C LEU A 164 0.73 -6.08 18.33
N THR A 165 0.25 -4.88 18.56
CA THR A 165 -0.68 -4.56 19.66
C THR A 165 -2.04 -4.21 19.07
N PRO A 166 -3.14 -4.93 19.42
CA PRO A 166 -4.48 -4.57 18.97
C PRO A 166 -4.80 -3.11 19.31
N ILE A 167 -5.39 -2.36 18.36
CA ILE A 167 -5.67 -0.92 18.54
C ILE A 167 -6.56 -0.69 19.77
N THR A 168 -7.54 -1.55 20.02
CA THR A 168 -8.40 -1.46 21.21
C THR A 168 -7.60 -1.54 22.50
N THR A 169 -6.62 -2.45 22.57
CA THR A 169 -5.71 -2.60 23.72
C THR A 169 -4.81 -1.38 23.88
N ALA A 170 -4.22 -0.91 22.81
CA ALA A 170 -3.34 0.27 22.84
C ALA A 170 -4.08 1.52 23.33
N VAL A 171 -5.29 1.76 22.83
CA VAL A 171 -6.13 2.87 23.28
C VAL A 171 -6.52 2.75 24.75
N ALA A 172 -6.84 1.53 25.23
CA ALA A 172 -7.16 1.30 26.64
C ALA A 172 -5.95 1.58 27.54
N LEU A 173 -4.75 1.13 27.18
CA LEU A 173 -3.52 1.40 27.92
C LEU A 173 -3.22 2.90 27.99
N THR A 174 -3.28 3.61 26.87
CA THR A 174 -3.03 5.07 26.84
C THR A 174 -4.03 5.84 27.70
N ARG A 175 -5.30 5.42 27.71
CA ARG A 175 -6.31 6.04 28.58
C ARG A 175 -6.03 5.79 30.06
N ALA A 176 -5.57 4.60 30.42
CA ALA A 176 -5.20 4.26 31.79
C ALA A 176 -3.97 5.07 32.27
N GLU A 177 -2.95 5.22 31.43
CA GLU A 177 -1.74 6.00 31.72
C GLU A 177 -2.02 7.51 31.88
N ASN A 178 -2.92 8.07 31.08
CA ASN A 178 -3.26 9.50 31.12
C ASN A 178 -4.29 9.84 32.21
N GLY A 179 -4.59 8.93 33.15
CA GLY A 179 -5.44 9.21 34.30
C GLY A 179 -6.88 9.59 33.95
N GLY A 180 -7.39 9.09 32.82
CA GLY A 180 -8.75 9.40 32.37
C GLY A 180 -9.80 8.86 33.35
N THR A 181 -10.25 9.70 34.26
CA THR A 181 -11.43 9.47 35.09
C THR A 181 -12.60 9.23 34.17
N THR A 182 -13.07 8.01 34.11
CA THR A 182 -14.39 7.70 33.56
C THR A 182 -15.41 8.41 34.37
N GLY A 183 -15.88 9.58 33.90
CA GLY A 183 -17.08 10.19 34.39
C GLY A 183 -18.25 9.25 34.12
N GLY A 184 -18.61 8.46 35.12
CA GLY A 184 -19.86 7.72 35.17
C GLY A 184 -20.99 8.72 35.15
N SER A 185 -21.69 8.86 34.03
CA SER A 185 -22.99 9.51 33.98
C SER A 185 -24.02 8.62 34.68
N THR A 186 -24.18 8.82 35.96
CA THR A 186 -25.40 8.46 36.66
C THR A 186 -26.50 9.38 36.16
N SER A 187 -27.50 8.79 35.55
CA SER A 187 -28.78 9.39 35.23
C SER A 187 -29.44 9.97 36.49
N GLY A 188 -29.48 11.29 36.58
CA GLY A 188 -30.29 12.07 37.50
C GLY A 188 -31.38 12.75 36.72
N SER A 189 -32.60 12.26 36.88
CA SER A 189 -33.86 12.92 36.48
C SER A 189 -34.00 14.25 37.22
N GLY A 190 -34.21 15.33 36.49
CA GLY A 190 -34.52 16.64 37.07
C GLY A 190 -35.12 17.54 36.00
N THR A 191 -36.44 17.65 36.06
CA THR A 191 -37.29 18.62 35.36
C THR A 191 -36.93 20.06 35.72
N ASN A 192 -36.86 21.00 34.79
CA ASN A 192 -37.82 22.08 34.60
C ASN A 192 -37.23 23.36 33.93
N THR A 193 -37.94 23.85 32.94
CA THR A 193 -38.39 25.24 32.65
C THR A 193 -37.41 26.31 32.26
N GLY A 194 -37.57 26.78 31.03
CA GLY A 194 -37.85 28.18 30.70
C GLY A 194 -36.68 29.08 30.34
N GLY A 195 -36.78 29.74 29.18
CA GLY A 195 -36.07 30.98 28.96
C GLY A 195 -35.61 31.22 27.53
N ASN A 196 -36.49 31.74 26.76
CA ASN A 196 -36.38 32.41 25.45
C ASN A 196 -35.39 33.61 25.43
N THR A 197 -34.70 33.80 24.34
CA THR A 197 -34.30 35.01 23.60
C THR A 197 -33.06 34.68 22.77
N GLY A 198 -33.00 34.70 21.45
CA GLY A 198 -33.21 35.83 20.58
C GLY A 198 -31.86 36.49 20.24
N GLY A 199 -31.36 36.36 18.97
CA GLY A 199 -30.19 37.11 18.52
C GLY A 199 -29.65 36.62 17.19
N ASP A 200 -30.21 37.21 16.11
CA ASP A 200 -29.69 37.21 14.75
C ASP A 200 -28.29 37.87 14.67
N ASN A 201 -27.48 37.42 13.75
CA ASN A 201 -26.70 38.19 12.74
C ASN A 201 -25.63 37.25 12.16
N GLY A 202 -25.54 36.97 10.88
CA GLY A 202 -25.46 37.88 9.75
C GLY A 202 -24.04 37.94 9.22
N GLY A 203 -23.83 37.39 8.04
CA GLY A 203 -22.91 38.02 7.15
C GLY A 203 -21.67 37.27 6.66
N ASN A 204 -21.71 36.96 5.36
CA ASN A 204 -20.62 37.20 4.37
C ASN A 204 -19.43 36.20 4.35
N GLY A 205 -19.16 35.41 3.35
CA GLY A 205 -18.90 35.87 1.94
C GLY A 205 -17.41 35.89 1.68
N GLY A 206 -16.91 35.01 0.82
CA GLY A 206 -15.52 35.04 0.37
C GLY A 206 -15.15 33.87 -0.54
N ASP A 207 -15.50 34.01 -1.82
CA ASP A 207 -14.89 33.29 -2.95
C ASP A 207 -13.39 33.56 -3.06
N ASN A 208 -12.64 32.58 -3.47
CA ASN A 208 -11.50 32.62 -4.41
C ASN A 208 -10.94 31.22 -4.55
N GLY A 209 -10.92 30.53 -5.66
CA GLY A 209 -10.53 30.91 -7.00
C GLY A 209 -9.04 30.64 -7.25
N GLY A 210 -8.74 29.62 -8.05
CA GLY A 210 -7.42 29.33 -8.59
C GLY A 210 -7.10 27.82 -8.52
N GLY A 211 -7.14 27.02 -9.51
CA GLY A 211 -6.70 27.18 -10.91
C GLY A 211 -5.24 26.74 -11.01
N GLY A 212 -4.97 25.51 -11.43
CA GLY A 212 -3.61 25.03 -11.65
C GLY A 212 -3.61 23.65 -12.32
N ASP A 213 -3.89 23.66 -13.62
CA ASP A 213 -3.67 22.55 -14.52
C ASP A 213 -2.18 22.26 -14.64
N GLY A 214 -1.81 21.00 -14.47
CA GLY A 214 -0.47 20.47 -14.71
C GLY A 214 -0.56 19.11 -15.40
N ASN A 215 -0.88 19.13 -16.69
CA ASN A 215 -0.71 18.01 -17.60
C ASN A 215 0.78 17.65 -17.72
N GLY A 216 1.13 16.44 -17.38
CA GLY A 216 2.39 15.80 -17.70
C GLY A 216 2.13 14.38 -18.16
N GLU A 217 1.97 14.18 -19.47
CA GLU A 217 1.96 12.87 -20.09
C GLU A 217 3.36 12.27 -20.03
N PRO A 218 3.51 11.00 -19.65
CA PRO A 218 4.76 10.29 -19.89
C PRO A 218 4.76 9.72 -21.29
N LEU A 219 5.79 10.11 -22.04
CA LEU A 219 6.17 9.47 -23.30
C LEU A 219 6.52 8.00 -23.06
N ILE A 220 6.06 7.21 -23.98
CA ILE A 220 6.24 5.77 -24.17
C ILE A 220 7.72 5.37 -24.14
#